data_0d4a92ecdc108a393f4e61d0e84dc351
#
_entry.id   0d4a92ecdc108a393f4e61d0e84dc351
#
_cell.length_a   1.000
_cell.length_b   1.000
_cell.length_c   1.000
_cell.angle_alpha   90.00
_cell.angle_beta   90.00
_cell.angle_gamma   90.00
#
_symmetry.space_group_name_H-M   'P 1'
#
loop_
_entity.id
_entity.type
_entity.pdbx_description
1 polymer ?
#
loop_
_entity_poly.entity_id
_entity_poly.type
_entity_poly.pdbx_seq_one_letter_code
_entity_poly.pdbx_strand_id
1 'polypeptide(L)'
;MSGNIHEECGVFGIYCNAPSDVAHSAYFGLYALQHRGQESCGIVVNDRGVFKTHKGLGLVNEVFNERVLSEFSQGRIAVGHVRYSTTGNVNTANCQPMTVRHVKGALAIAHNGNLINALELRKQYELKGAIFHSTSDTEVISYAITEARLETGSIQEAVEKAMYKIKGAYSLVIMSPKKLIAARDPQGFRPLCLGKLPDDAGYVFASESCALDSIGAEFVRDVEPGEIVVIDESGVQSIRTHCGQKSSMCVFEFIYFARPDSVIEGASVHRARLRAGHYLALEHPVQADVVIGCPDSGLDAALGFAQQSGIPYGVGFVKNRYIGRTFIQPTQGMRENSVKIKLNAVSETVKGKRVVLIDDSIVRGTTSAKVVKLLRHAGATEIHMRISSPPFISECFFGTDIDSKENLIANKHSVEEIAKIIGVDSLGFLSTDSVVKIAENADCGFCTGCFTGKYPIDVPNEIPKDKFEMKFDE
;
A
#
# COMPACT_ATOMS: atom_id res chain seq x y z
N MET A 1 1.96 -4.06 20.39
CA MET A 1 1.49 -3.76 19.03
C MET A 1 2.09 -2.43 18.64
N SER A 2 2.71 -2.31 17.47
CA SER A 2 3.39 -1.08 17.03
C SER A 2 2.34 -0.04 16.65
N GLY A 3 2.46 1.18 17.17
CA GLY A 3 1.52 2.28 16.88
C GLY A 3 1.82 3.03 15.58
N ASN A 4 2.32 2.36 14.55
CA ASN A 4 2.62 2.93 13.23
C ASN A 4 1.49 2.59 12.27
N ILE A 5 1.28 3.46 11.28
CA ILE A 5 0.54 3.11 10.08
C ILE A 5 1.33 1.98 9.42
N HIS A 6 0.60 0.96 9.02
CA HIS A 6 1.17 -0.19 8.38
C HIS A 6 0.93 -0.11 6.88
N GLU A 7 1.82 -0.76 6.16
CA GLU A 7 1.92 -0.74 4.70
C GLU A 7 0.70 -1.40 4.04
N GLU A 8 0.61 -1.26 2.73
CA GLU A 8 -0.45 -1.80 1.91
C GLU A 8 0.09 -2.88 0.98
N CYS A 9 -0.82 -3.71 0.43
CA CYS A 9 -0.47 -4.76 -0.51
C CYS A 9 0.11 -4.19 -1.84
N GLY A 10 0.90 -5.02 -2.52
CA GLY A 10 1.35 -4.78 -3.90
C GLY A 10 0.96 -5.93 -4.82
N VAL A 11 0.44 -5.61 -5.99
CA VAL A 11 0.07 -6.57 -7.03
C VAL A 11 0.99 -6.43 -8.23
N PHE A 12 1.26 -7.57 -8.88
CA PHE A 12 2.05 -7.65 -10.10
C PHE A 12 1.46 -8.72 -11.03
N GLY A 13 1.48 -8.47 -12.33
CA GLY A 13 1.09 -9.45 -13.34
C GLY A 13 1.84 -9.23 -14.64
N ILE A 14 2.28 -10.30 -15.28
CA ILE A 14 3.00 -10.26 -16.56
C ILE A 14 2.39 -11.21 -17.56
N TYR A 15 2.24 -10.76 -18.79
CA TYR A 15 1.84 -11.55 -19.96
C TYR A 15 2.90 -11.43 -21.06
N CYS A 16 3.45 -12.56 -21.47
CA CYS A 16 4.42 -12.64 -22.55
C CYS A 16 3.82 -13.27 -23.81
N ASN A 17 4.15 -12.72 -24.98
CA ASN A 17 3.71 -13.23 -26.29
C ASN A 17 4.29 -14.61 -26.60
N ALA A 18 5.43 -14.98 -26.00
CA ALA A 18 6.07 -16.29 -26.07
C ALA A 18 6.39 -16.80 -24.66
N PRO A 19 6.54 -18.13 -24.48
CA PRO A 19 7.02 -18.68 -23.21
C PRO A 19 8.36 -18.05 -22.80
N SER A 20 8.44 -17.57 -21.57
CA SER A 20 9.63 -16.89 -21.01
C SER A 20 9.72 -17.12 -19.51
N ASP A 21 10.76 -16.61 -18.89
CA ASP A 21 10.96 -16.69 -17.44
C ASP A 21 10.14 -15.63 -16.70
N VAL A 22 8.84 -15.81 -16.72
CA VAL A 22 7.89 -14.92 -16.06
C VAL A 22 7.97 -14.99 -14.51
N ALA A 23 8.55 -16.07 -13.96
CA ALA A 23 8.71 -16.23 -12.52
C ALA A 23 9.77 -15.26 -11.97
N HIS A 24 10.93 -15.16 -12.62
CA HIS A 24 11.96 -14.18 -12.23
C HIS A 24 11.50 -12.74 -12.47
N SER A 25 10.78 -12.48 -13.59
CA SER A 25 10.18 -11.15 -13.81
C SER A 25 9.21 -10.77 -12.68
N ALA A 26 8.35 -11.70 -12.26
CA ALA A 26 7.44 -11.49 -11.14
C ALA A 26 8.20 -11.30 -9.80
N TYR A 27 9.26 -12.07 -9.58
CA TYR A 27 10.13 -11.92 -8.40
C TYR A 27 10.72 -10.51 -8.32
N PHE A 28 11.32 -9.99 -9.40
CA PHE A 28 11.90 -8.64 -9.42
C PHE A 28 10.84 -7.55 -9.26
N GLY A 29 9.67 -7.69 -9.91
CA GLY A 29 8.55 -6.77 -9.75
C GLY A 29 8.04 -6.74 -8.30
N LEU A 30 7.89 -7.90 -7.65
CA LEU A 30 7.50 -7.97 -6.25
C LEU A 30 8.58 -7.45 -5.31
N TYR A 31 9.86 -7.69 -5.62
CA TYR A 31 10.96 -7.15 -4.83
C TYR A 31 10.99 -5.62 -4.86
N ALA A 32 10.68 -5.02 -6.02
CA ALA A 32 10.51 -3.57 -6.14
C ALA A 32 9.30 -3.04 -5.35
N LEU A 33 8.25 -3.86 -5.16
CA LEU A 33 7.04 -3.55 -4.39
C LEU A 33 7.13 -3.97 -2.91
N GLN A 34 8.29 -4.46 -2.42
CA GLN A 34 8.44 -4.99 -1.06
C GLN A 34 8.09 -3.98 0.04
N HIS A 35 8.25 -2.68 -0.23
CA HIS A 35 7.87 -1.60 0.70
C HIS A 35 6.36 -1.59 0.99
N ARG A 36 5.52 -2.12 0.09
CA ARG A 36 4.07 -2.21 0.25
C ARG A 36 3.63 -3.38 1.13
N GLY A 37 4.35 -4.50 1.11
CA GLY A 37 3.97 -5.68 1.89
C GLY A 37 5.17 -6.50 2.37
N GLN A 38 5.24 -6.80 3.67
CA GLN A 38 6.38 -7.48 4.29
C GLN A 38 6.01 -8.71 5.10
N GLU A 39 4.72 -9.09 5.13
CA GLU A 39 4.25 -10.23 5.93
C GLU A 39 4.22 -11.53 5.16
N SER A 40 3.85 -11.47 3.90
CA SER A 40 3.83 -12.63 3.02
C SER A 40 3.93 -12.23 1.57
N CYS A 41 4.35 -13.16 0.73
CA CYS A 41 4.36 -12.99 -0.72
C CYS A 41 4.05 -14.30 -1.43
N GLY A 42 3.72 -14.19 -2.73
CA GLY A 42 3.45 -15.36 -3.55
C GLY A 42 3.52 -15.06 -5.04
N ILE A 43 3.81 -16.08 -5.80
CA ILE A 43 3.82 -16.07 -7.28
C ILE A 43 3.03 -17.29 -7.76
N VAL A 44 2.23 -17.07 -8.79
CA VAL A 44 1.54 -18.12 -9.55
C VAL A 44 1.93 -17.99 -11.01
N VAL A 45 2.45 -19.05 -11.59
CA VAL A 45 2.84 -19.14 -13.01
C VAL A 45 1.90 -20.08 -13.74
N ASN A 46 1.47 -19.68 -14.91
CA ASN A 46 0.69 -20.51 -15.81
C ASN A 46 1.59 -21.32 -16.75
N ASP A 47 1.70 -22.61 -16.46
CA ASP A 47 2.36 -23.60 -17.34
C ASP A 47 1.30 -24.28 -18.21
N ARG A 48 1.00 -23.69 -19.36
CA ARG A 48 0.07 -24.24 -20.37
C ARG A 48 -1.30 -24.68 -19.82
N GLY A 49 -1.86 -23.84 -18.92
CA GLY A 49 -3.15 -24.06 -18.28
C GLY A 49 -3.08 -24.74 -16.90
N VAL A 50 -1.90 -25.19 -16.48
CA VAL A 50 -1.65 -25.70 -15.13
C VAL A 50 -0.99 -24.59 -14.31
N PHE A 51 -1.58 -24.22 -13.17
CA PHE A 51 -1.05 -23.20 -12.31
C PHE A 51 -0.08 -23.80 -11.30
N LYS A 52 1.18 -23.39 -11.39
CA LYS A 52 2.20 -23.63 -10.38
C LYS A 52 2.22 -22.47 -9.41
N THR A 53 2.18 -22.77 -8.11
CA THR A 53 2.05 -21.77 -7.05
C THR A 53 3.13 -21.98 -6.01
N HIS A 54 3.82 -20.91 -5.65
CA HIS A 54 4.62 -20.85 -4.43
C HIS A 54 4.29 -19.58 -3.68
N LYS A 55 4.04 -19.70 -2.37
CA LYS A 55 3.72 -18.57 -1.49
C LYS A 55 4.12 -18.90 -0.05
N GLY A 56 4.47 -17.88 0.71
CA GLY A 56 4.91 -18.07 2.08
C GLY A 56 4.87 -16.78 2.90
N LEU A 57 5.06 -16.94 4.20
CA LEU A 57 5.24 -15.83 5.14
C LEU A 57 6.70 -15.35 5.07
N GLY A 58 6.90 -14.04 5.08
CA GLY A 58 8.21 -13.39 5.02
C GLY A 58 8.38 -12.48 3.81
N LEU A 59 9.59 -11.96 3.67
CA LEU A 59 9.98 -11.09 2.56
C LEU A 59 10.15 -11.90 1.26
N VAL A 60 10.10 -11.20 0.13
CA VAL A 60 10.23 -11.82 -1.21
C VAL A 60 11.52 -12.65 -1.32
N ASN A 61 12.65 -12.14 -0.84
CA ASN A 61 13.94 -12.83 -0.86
C ASN A 61 14.08 -13.95 0.21
N GLU A 62 13.18 -14.02 1.19
CA GLU A 62 13.13 -15.10 2.18
C GLU A 62 12.28 -16.26 1.67
N VAL A 63 11.17 -15.95 0.96
CA VAL A 63 10.23 -16.94 0.42
C VAL A 63 10.72 -17.51 -0.91
N PHE A 64 11.33 -16.67 -1.75
CA PHE A 64 11.84 -17.06 -3.07
C PHE A 64 13.36 -17.04 -3.10
N ASN A 65 13.93 -18.18 -3.40
CA ASN A 65 15.35 -18.35 -3.69
C ASN A 65 15.50 -19.01 -5.07
N GLU A 66 16.73 -19.11 -5.57
CA GLU A 66 17.04 -19.67 -6.89
C GLU A 66 16.43 -21.07 -7.09
N ARG A 67 16.46 -21.91 -6.06
CA ARG A 67 15.88 -23.25 -6.12
C ARG A 67 14.36 -23.18 -6.36
N VAL A 68 13.64 -22.35 -5.58
CA VAL A 68 12.18 -22.20 -5.71
C VAL A 68 11.83 -21.61 -7.08
N LEU A 69 12.58 -20.60 -7.54
CA LEU A 69 12.35 -19.97 -8.85
C LEU A 69 12.61 -20.96 -9.99
N SER A 70 13.62 -21.82 -9.89
CA SER A 70 13.92 -22.85 -10.90
C SER A 70 12.88 -23.99 -10.97
N GLU A 71 12.05 -24.17 -9.94
CA GLU A 71 10.92 -25.11 -9.97
C GLU A 71 9.75 -24.64 -10.85
N PHE A 72 9.69 -23.34 -11.13
CA PHE A 72 8.76 -22.80 -12.12
C PHE A 72 9.28 -23.12 -13.53
N SER A 73 8.42 -23.67 -14.37
CA SER A 73 8.72 -23.81 -15.81
C SER A 73 8.60 -22.46 -16.50
N GLN A 74 9.14 -22.36 -17.70
CA GLN A 74 8.82 -21.23 -18.58
C GLN A 74 7.32 -21.15 -18.79
N GLY A 75 6.77 -19.94 -18.64
CA GLY A 75 5.35 -19.65 -18.78
C GLY A 75 5.11 -18.42 -19.64
N ARG A 76 3.86 -18.15 -19.94
CA ARG A 76 3.46 -16.91 -20.63
C ARG A 76 2.84 -15.89 -19.69
N ILE A 77 2.30 -16.34 -18.56
CA ILE A 77 1.56 -15.49 -17.62
C ILE A 77 2.01 -15.82 -16.19
N ALA A 78 2.31 -14.79 -15.42
CA ALA A 78 2.46 -14.91 -13.98
C ALA A 78 1.71 -13.80 -13.25
N VAL A 79 1.26 -14.10 -12.03
CA VAL A 79 0.68 -13.13 -11.09
C VAL A 79 1.42 -13.25 -9.77
N GLY A 80 1.77 -12.09 -9.21
CA GLY A 80 2.48 -11.98 -7.95
C GLY A 80 1.79 -11.04 -6.98
N HIS A 81 2.07 -11.22 -5.68
CA HIS A 81 1.53 -10.41 -4.61
C HIS A 81 2.52 -10.29 -3.45
N VAL A 82 2.61 -9.10 -2.87
CA VAL A 82 3.20 -8.84 -1.55
C VAL A 82 2.09 -8.34 -0.63
N ARG A 83 1.99 -8.93 0.57
CA ARG A 83 0.87 -8.71 1.48
C ARG A 83 1.30 -7.97 2.73
N TYR A 84 0.45 -7.04 3.12
CA TYR A 84 0.28 -6.58 4.49
C TYR A 84 -1.16 -6.82 4.94
N SER A 85 -1.39 -7.26 6.19
CA SER A 85 -2.73 -7.63 6.69
C SER A 85 -3.58 -6.40 7.00
N THR A 86 -4.53 -6.09 6.14
CA THR A 86 -5.62 -5.13 6.43
C THR A 86 -6.84 -5.84 6.98
N THR A 87 -7.05 -7.09 6.59
CA THR A 87 -8.12 -7.97 7.04
C THR A 87 -7.60 -9.40 7.16
N GLY A 88 -7.95 -10.08 8.25
CA GLY A 88 -7.54 -11.46 8.54
C GLY A 88 -6.13 -11.59 9.14
N ASN A 89 -5.89 -12.69 9.86
CA ASN A 89 -4.62 -12.96 10.51
C ASN A 89 -3.47 -13.24 9.54
N VAL A 90 -2.25 -13.06 10.01
CA VAL A 90 -1.03 -13.46 9.31
C VAL A 90 -0.91 -14.98 9.35
N ASN A 91 -1.45 -15.63 8.33
CA ASN A 91 -1.36 -17.08 8.13
C ASN A 91 -1.19 -17.41 6.65
N THR A 92 -0.74 -18.63 6.36
CA THR A 92 -0.48 -19.08 4.98
C THR A 92 -1.74 -19.18 4.13
N ALA A 93 -2.92 -19.38 4.73
CA ALA A 93 -4.19 -19.43 4.02
C ALA A 93 -4.56 -18.07 3.40
N ASN A 94 -4.15 -16.97 4.05
CA ASN A 94 -4.38 -15.61 3.58
C ASN A 94 -3.31 -15.10 2.59
N CYS A 95 -2.23 -15.87 2.34
CA CYS A 95 -1.23 -15.49 1.34
C CYS A 95 -1.83 -15.49 -0.07
N GLN A 96 -1.55 -14.43 -0.80
CA GLN A 96 -1.96 -14.26 -2.19
C GLN A 96 -0.77 -14.50 -3.16
N PRO A 97 -1.03 -14.75 -4.46
CA PRO A 97 -2.33 -14.81 -5.13
C PRO A 97 -3.19 -15.98 -4.65
N MET A 98 -4.51 -15.77 -4.59
CA MET A 98 -5.45 -16.87 -4.33
C MET A 98 -5.73 -17.64 -5.61
N THR A 99 -5.63 -18.96 -5.53
CA THR A 99 -5.91 -19.85 -6.67
C THR A 99 -7.18 -20.62 -6.42
N VAL A 100 -8.10 -20.59 -7.38
CA VAL A 100 -9.35 -21.35 -7.35
C VAL A 100 -9.50 -22.17 -8.63
N ARG A 101 -10.13 -23.34 -8.51
CA ARG A 101 -10.49 -24.19 -9.64
C ARG A 101 -11.99 -24.40 -9.64
N HIS A 102 -12.60 -24.18 -10.77
CA HIS A 102 -14.02 -24.39 -10.96
C HIS A 102 -14.33 -25.01 -12.34
N VAL A 103 -15.58 -25.34 -12.62
CA VAL A 103 -16.00 -26.04 -13.84
C VAL A 103 -15.59 -25.33 -15.14
N LYS A 104 -15.41 -24.00 -15.14
CA LYS A 104 -14.99 -23.21 -16.32
C LYS A 104 -13.46 -22.98 -16.39
N GLY A 105 -12.67 -23.58 -15.50
CA GLY A 105 -11.21 -23.46 -15.49
C GLY A 105 -10.65 -22.95 -14.16
N ALA A 106 -9.34 -22.66 -14.16
CA ALA A 106 -8.63 -22.14 -13.00
C ALA A 106 -8.52 -20.60 -13.07
N LEU A 107 -8.46 -19.96 -11.91
CA LEU A 107 -8.18 -18.54 -11.73
C LEU A 107 -7.11 -18.35 -10.65
N ALA A 108 -6.25 -17.34 -10.81
CA ALA A 108 -5.40 -16.82 -9.75
C ALA A 108 -5.68 -15.32 -9.61
N ILE A 109 -5.86 -14.84 -8.39
CA ILE A 109 -6.29 -13.47 -8.09
C ILE A 109 -5.34 -12.85 -7.07
N ALA A 110 -4.77 -11.71 -7.40
CA ALA A 110 -4.05 -10.81 -6.50
C ALA A 110 -4.88 -9.53 -6.29
N HIS A 111 -4.99 -9.10 -5.05
CA HIS A 111 -5.84 -7.98 -4.64
C HIS A 111 -5.08 -7.02 -3.74
N ASN A 112 -5.11 -5.74 -4.08
CA ASN A 112 -4.72 -4.63 -3.22
C ASN A 112 -5.94 -3.77 -2.92
N GLY A 113 -6.33 -3.68 -1.65
CA GLY A 113 -7.47 -2.92 -1.19
C GLY A 113 -8.23 -3.60 -0.05
N ASN A 114 -9.49 -3.20 0.14
CA ASN A 114 -10.39 -3.79 1.14
C ASN A 114 -11.85 -3.59 0.74
N LEU A 115 -12.63 -4.67 0.77
CA LEU A 115 -14.07 -4.60 0.51
C LEU A 115 -14.84 -4.21 1.78
N ILE A 116 -15.69 -3.21 1.64
CA ILE A 116 -16.56 -2.75 2.74
C ILE A 116 -17.78 -3.67 2.96
N ASN A 117 -18.17 -4.43 1.94
CA ASN A 117 -19.31 -5.37 2.00
C ASN A 117 -18.88 -6.85 2.02
N ALA A 118 -17.63 -7.15 2.34
CA ALA A 118 -17.12 -8.53 2.33
C ALA A 118 -17.87 -9.47 3.28
N LEU A 119 -18.24 -8.99 4.49
CA LEU A 119 -19.03 -9.79 5.46
C LEU A 119 -20.40 -10.17 4.93
N GLU A 120 -21.09 -9.21 4.33
CA GLU A 120 -22.42 -9.43 3.76
C GLU A 120 -22.36 -10.47 2.63
N LEU A 121 -21.44 -10.28 1.68
CA LEU A 121 -21.26 -11.20 0.56
C LEU A 121 -20.85 -12.59 1.03
N ARG A 122 -19.91 -12.67 2.00
CA ARG A 122 -19.50 -13.97 2.57
C ARG A 122 -20.68 -14.72 3.15
N LYS A 123 -21.49 -14.07 3.98
CA LYS A 123 -22.70 -14.67 4.56
C LYS A 123 -23.68 -15.16 3.48
N GLN A 124 -23.86 -14.36 2.41
CA GLN A 124 -24.72 -14.77 1.28
C GLN A 124 -24.19 -16.03 0.58
N TYR A 125 -22.87 -16.15 0.39
CA TYR A 125 -22.24 -17.32 -0.23
C TYR A 125 -22.28 -18.54 0.69
N GLU A 126 -21.99 -18.39 1.99
CA GLU A 126 -22.08 -19.48 2.98
C GLU A 126 -23.49 -20.07 3.06
N LEU A 127 -24.54 -19.22 3.02
CA LEU A 127 -25.93 -19.67 2.96
C LEU A 127 -26.29 -20.43 1.67
N LYS A 128 -25.50 -20.25 0.59
CA LYS A 128 -25.61 -21.02 -0.66
C LYS A 128 -24.72 -22.27 -0.68
N GLY A 129 -24.03 -22.58 0.44
CA GLY A 129 -23.15 -23.73 0.57
C GLY A 129 -21.68 -23.49 0.20
N ALA A 130 -21.24 -22.24 0.06
CA ALA A 130 -19.82 -21.94 -0.15
C ALA A 130 -18.99 -22.25 1.09
N ILE A 131 -17.81 -22.85 0.89
CA ILE A 131 -16.87 -23.18 1.95
C ILE A 131 -15.64 -22.28 1.78
N PHE A 132 -15.39 -21.45 2.79
CA PHE A 132 -14.23 -20.55 2.81
C PHE A 132 -13.05 -21.19 3.53
N HIS A 133 -11.86 -21.02 2.96
CA HIS A 133 -10.59 -21.55 3.49
C HIS A 133 -9.69 -20.46 4.08
N SER A 134 -10.06 -19.21 3.88
CA SER A 134 -9.31 -18.05 4.36
C SER A 134 -10.21 -17.03 5.05
N THR A 135 -9.58 -16.06 5.70
CA THR A 135 -10.25 -14.91 6.29
C THR A 135 -10.04 -13.64 5.45
N SER A 136 -9.58 -13.79 4.20
CA SER A 136 -9.36 -12.69 3.28
C SER A 136 -10.62 -12.37 2.47
N ASP A 137 -10.88 -11.08 2.25
CA ASP A 137 -11.92 -10.61 1.34
C ASP A 137 -11.63 -10.95 -0.12
N THR A 138 -10.38 -11.24 -0.48
CA THR A 138 -9.99 -11.73 -1.81
C THR A 138 -10.69 -13.05 -2.15
N GLU A 139 -10.94 -13.93 -1.16
CA GLU A 139 -11.70 -15.14 -1.38
C GLU A 139 -13.16 -14.84 -1.68
N VAL A 140 -13.74 -13.81 -1.06
CA VAL A 140 -15.09 -13.33 -1.40
C VAL A 140 -15.14 -12.82 -2.85
N ILE A 141 -14.12 -12.08 -3.29
CA ILE A 141 -13.99 -11.65 -4.70
C ILE A 141 -13.95 -12.87 -5.63
N SER A 142 -13.21 -13.92 -5.26
CA SER A 142 -13.14 -15.13 -6.08
C SER A 142 -14.49 -15.81 -6.24
N TYR A 143 -15.32 -15.86 -5.19
CA TYR A 143 -16.68 -16.36 -5.26
C TYR A 143 -17.58 -15.49 -6.14
N ALA A 144 -17.48 -14.16 -6.03
CA ALA A 144 -18.25 -13.24 -6.87
C ALA A 144 -17.95 -13.44 -8.37
N ILE A 145 -16.67 -13.58 -8.72
CA ILE A 145 -16.23 -13.82 -10.11
C ILE A 145 -16.65 -15.21 -10.58
N THR A 146 -16.50 -16.26 -9.76
CA THR A 146 -16.84 -17.63 -10.17
C THR A 146 -18.34 -17.83 -10.30
N GLU A 147 -19.16 -17.24 -9.43
CA GLU A 147 -20.63 -17.23 -9.56
C GLU A 147 -21.03 -16.54 -10.88
N ALA A 148 -20.50 -15.34 -11.13
CA ALA A 148 -20.77 -14.60 -12.38
C ALA A 148 -20.31 -15.40 -13.62
N ARG A 149 -19.19 -16.15 -13.51
CA ARG A 149 -18.64 -16.96 -14.60
C ARG A 149 -19.56 -18.13 -15.01
N LEU A 150 -20.42 -18.62 -14.15
CA LEU A 150 -21.41 -19.65 -14.50
C LEU A 150 -22.45 -19.12 -15.50
N GLU A 151 -22.75 -17.83 -15.44
CA GLU A 151 -23.79 -17.16 -16.23
C GLU A 151 -23.25 -16.39 -17.44
N THR A 152 -21.91 -16.25 -17.57
CA THR A 152 -21.26 -15.46 -18.63
C THR A 152 -20.48 -16.31 -19.61
N GLY A 153 -20.29 -15.79 -20.82
CA GLY A 153 -19.54 -16.43 -21.90
C GLY A 153 -18.02 -16.38 -21.69
N SER A 154 -17.53 -15.32 -21.06
CA SER A 154 -16.10 -15.07 -20.88
C SER A 154 -15.74 -14.68 -19.45
N ILE A 155 -14.44 -14.75 -19.12
CA ILE A 155 -13.95 -14.36 -17.78
C ILE A 155 -14.02 -12.84 -17.58
N GLN A 156 -13.76 -12.03 -18.62
CA GLN A 156 -13.86 -10.58 -18.53
C GLN A 156 -15.30 -10.12 -18.26
N GLU A 157 -16.32 -10.72 -18.89
CA GLU A 157 -17.73 -10.49 -18.57
C GLU A 157 -18.05 -10.88 -17.12
N ALA A 158 -17.44 -11.96 -16.61
CA ALA A 158 -17.63 -12.37 -15.22
C ALA A 158 -17.02 -11.36 -14.23
N VAL A 159 -15.84 -10.83 -14.54
CA VAL A 159 -15.21 -9.76 -13.74
C VAL A 159 -16.08 -8.51 -13.78
N GLU A 160 -16.54 -8.08 -14.96
CA GLU A 160 -17.44 -6.94 -15.13
C GLU A 160 -18.72 -7.10 -14.29
N LYS A 161 -19.36 -8.28 -14.35
CA LYS A 161 -20.54 -8.58 -13.56
C LYS A 161 -20.26 -8.62 -12.06
N ALA A 162 -19.10 -9.12 -11.63
CA ALA A 162 -18.71 -9.15 -10.23
C ALA A 162 -18.49 -7.73 -9.67
N MET A 163 -17.98 -6.78 -10.47
CA MET A 163 -17.79 -5.39 -10.07
C MET A 163 -19.09 -4.67 -9.66
N TYR A 164 -20.26 -5.10 -10.11
CA TYR A 164 -21.55 -4.59 -9.61
C TYR A 164 -21.87 -5.05 -8.18
N LYS A 165 -21.27 -6.15 -7.72
CA LYS A 165 -21.54 -6.77 -6.40
C LYS A 165 -20.56 -6.34 -5.34
N ILE A 166 -19.27 -6.28 -5.68
CA ILE A 166 -18.22 -5.93 -4.74
C ILE A 166 -18.14 -4.42 -4.55
N LYS A 167 -18.02 -3.96 -3.29
CA LYS A 167 -17.94 -2.54 -2.94
C LYS A 167 -16.72 -2.28 -2.07
N GLY A 168 -16.05 -1.17 -2.30
CA GLY A 168 -14.84 -0.78 -1.56
C GLY A 168 -13.67 -0.51 -2.49
N ALA A 169 -12.46 -0.58 -1.95
CA ALA A 169 -11.24 -0.39 -2.70
C ALA A 169 -10.72 -1.72 -3.25
N TYR A 170 -10.40 -1.76 -4.54
CA TYR A 170 -9.72 -2.89 -5.13
C TYR A 170 -8.93 -2.54 -6.39
N SER A 171 -7.67 -2.95 -6.41
CA SER A 171 -6.87 -3.13 -7.62
C SER A 171 -6.59 -4.61 -7.75
N LEU A 172 -7.14 -5.23 -8.78
CA LEU A 172 -7.09 -6.67 -9.02
C LEU A 172 -6.18 -6.99 -10.18
N VAL A 173 -5.36 -8.03 -10.02
CA VAL A 173 -4.68 -8.71 -11.12
C VAL A 173 -5.13 -10.17 -11.11
N ILE A 174 -5.76 -10.57 -12.22
CA ILE A 174 -6.43 -11.87 -12.35
C ILE A 174 -5.82 -12.62 -13.53
N MET A 175 -5.43 -13.87 -13.30
CA MET A 175 -4.94 -14.77 -14.34
C MET A 175 -5.96 -15.89 -14.57
N SER A 176 -6.29 -16.11 -15.81
CA SER A 176 -6.93 -17.33 -16.31
C SER A 176 -5.93 -18.12 -17.17
N PRO A 177 -6.27 -19.33 -17.67
CA PRO A 177 -5.34 -20.10 -18.49
C PRO A 177 -4.86 -19.39 -19.77
N LYS A 178 -5.57 -18.38 -20.27
CA LYS A 178 -5.24 -17.69 -21.53
C LYS A 178 -5.16 -16.18 -21.42
N LYS A 179 -5.57 -15.59 -20.29
CA LYS A 179 -5.71 -14.13 -20.15
C LYS A 179 -5.11 -13.64 -18.86
N LEU A 180 -4.51 -12.46 -18.93
CA LEU A 180 -4.17 -11.63 -17.79
C LEU A 180 -5.14 -10.44 -17.78
N ILE A 181 -5.76 -10.17 -16.64
CA ILE A 181 -6.80 -9.15 -16.50
C ILE A 181 -6.44 -8.25 -15.33
N ALA A 182 -6.49 -6.94 -15.53
CA ALA A 182 -6.48 -5.96 -14.46
C ALA A 182 -7.88 -5.37 -14.31
N ALA A 183 -8.33 -5.14 -13.07
CA ALA A 183 -9.57 -4.41 -12.81
C ALA A 183 -9.36 -3.46 -11.62
N ARG A 184 -9.82 -2.23 -11.75
CA ARG A 184 -9.70 -1.20 -10.73
C ARG A 184 -11.07 -0.74 -10.28
N ASP A 185 -11.26 -0.47 -8.99
CA ASP A 185 -12.54 0.02 -8.47
C ASP A 185 -12.96 1.35 -9.12
N PRO A 186 -14.28 1.65 -9.16
CA PRO A 186 -14.80 2.83 -9.86
C PRO A 186 -14.32 4.19 -9.30
N GLN A 187 -13.85 4.23 -8.05
CA GLN A 187 -13.26 5.42 -7.43
C GLN A 187 -11.75 5.49 -7.63
N GLY A 188 -11.10 4.36 -7.98
CA GLY A 188 -9.65 4.27 -8.17
C GLY A 188 -8.87 4.51 -6.88
N PHE A 189 -9.34 3.94 -5.75
CA PHE A 189 -8.70 4.16 -4.44
C PHE A 189 -7.23 3.75 -4.41
N ARG A 190 -6.87 2.65 -5.11
CA ARG A 190 -5.51 2.13 -5.14
C ARG A 190 -4.90 2.28 -6.52
N PRO A 191 -3.56 2.50 -6.59
CA PRO A 191 -2.89 2.64 -7.87
C PRO A 191 -2.80 1.29 -8.60
N LEU A 192 -2.83 1.35 -9.92
CA LEU A 192 -2.59 0.23 -10.81
C LEU A 192 -2.16 0.76 -12.18
N CYS A 193 -1.01 0.33 -12.67
CA CYS A 193 -0.48 0.79 -13.96
C CYS A 193 -0.25 -0.36 -14.94
N LEU A 194 -0.23 0.00 -16.22
CA LEU A 194 0.09 -0.86 -17.36
C LEU A 194 1.46 -0.47 -17.92
N GLY A 195 2.32 -1.45 -18.10
CA GLY A 195 3.60 -1.34 -18.80
C GLY A 195 3.70 -2.27 -20.00
N LYS A 196 4.63 -1.97 -20.89
CA LYS A 196 4.96 -2.74 -22.08
C LYS A 196 6.38 -3.26 -21.98
N LEU A 197 6.57 -4.54 -22.22
CA LEU A 197 7.90 -5.15 -22.26
C LEU A 197 8.68 -4.70 -23.52
N PRO A 198 10.02 -4.65 -23.46
CA PRO A 198 10.85 -4.38 -24.64
C PRO A 198 10.54 -5.33 -25.81
N ASP A 199 10.84 -4.88 -27.03
CA ASP A 199 10.71 -5.67 -28.25
C ASP A 199 9.30 -6.26 -28.48
N ASP A 200 8.25 -5.58 -28.01
CA ASP A 200 6.86 -6.07 -28.04
C ASP A 200 6.69 -7.46 -27.42
N ALA A 201 7.54 -7.83 -26.45
CA ALA A 201 7.52 -9.16 -25.84
C ALA A 201 6.27 -9.42 -24.99
N GLY A 202 5.53 -8.38 -24.60
CA GLY A 202 4.29 -8.50 -23.84
C GLY A 202 3.97 -7.27 -23.00
N TYR A 203 3.16 -7.48 -21.93
CA TYR A 203 2.65 -6.42 -21.08
C TYR A 203 2.71 -6.80 -19.60
N VAL A 204 2.70 -5.77 -18.76
CA VAL A 204 2.81 -5.90 -17.29
C VAL A 204 1.78 -5.02 -16.61
N PHE A 205 1.16 -5.54 -15.53
CA PHE A 205 0.42 -4.75 -14.55
C PHE A 205 1.20 -4.69 -13.25
N ALA A 206 1.23 -3.53 -12.62
CA ALA A 206 1.84 -3.34 -11.31
C ALA A 206 1.10 -2.29 -10.49
N SER A 207 1.21 -2.37 -9.17
CA SER A 207 0.69 -1.33 -8.28
C SER A 207 1.39 0.02 -8.49
N GLU A 208 2.70 0.00 -8.82
CA GLU A 208 3.51 1.20 -9.00
C GLU A 208 4.46 1.08 -10.19
N SER A 209 4.78 2.22 -10.82
CA SER A 209 5.70 2.28 -11.96
C SER A 209 7.12 1.80 -11.65
N CYS A 210 7.58 1.94 -10.41
CA CYS A 210 8.90 1.44 -9.99
C CYS A 210 9.08 -0.08 -10.18
N ALA A 211 7.98 -0.85 -10.21
CA ALA A 211 8.03 -2.27 -10.50
C ALA A 211 8.21 -2.55 -12.00
N LEU A 212 7.72 -1.65 -12.87
CA LEU A 212 7.97 -1.71 -14.31
C LEU A 212 9.46 -1.45 -14.60
N ASP A 213 10.01 -0.39 -13.98
CA ASP A 213 11.43 -0.02 -14.11
C ASP A 213 12.36 -1.19 -13.72
N SER A 214 12.00 -1.94 -12.65
CA SER A 214 12.80 -3.05 -12.14
C SER A 214 12.98 -4.22 -13.12
N ILE A 215 12.09 -4.34 -14.10
CA ILE A 215 12.12 -5.37 -15.14
C ILE A 215 12.35 -4.82 -16.55
N GLY A 216 12.65 -3.51 -16.65
CA GLY A 216 12.89 -2.82 -17.91
C GLY A 216 11.66 -2.65 -18.79
N ALA A 217 10.45 -2.67 -18.21
CA ALA A 217 9.21 -2.40 -18.92
C ALA A 217 8.96 -0.89 -19.02
N GLU A 218 8.47 -0.43 -20.16
CA GLU A 218 8.08 0.95 -20.39
C GLU A 218 6.69 1.22 -19.77
N PHE A 219 6.54 2.31 -19.01
CA PHE A 219 5.25 2.76 -18.52
C PHE A 219 4.36 3.22 -19.69
N VAL A 220 3.17 2.64 -19.81
CA VAL A 220 2.19 3.01 -20.84
C VAL A 220 1.19 4.01 -20.28
N ARG A 221 0.52 3.67 -19.19
CA ARG A 221 -0.49 4.50 -18.52
C ARG A 221 -0.95 3.87 -17.20
N ASP A 222 -1.63 4.63 -16.40
CA ASP A 222 -2.42 4.10 -15.30
C ASP A 222 -3.69 3.39 -15.83
N VAL A 223 -4.19 2.40 -15.09
CA VAL A 223 -5.51 1.80 -15.33
C VAL A 223 -6.56 2.76 -14.77
N GLU A 224 -7.52 3.18 -15.59
CA GLU A 224 -8.53 4.15 -15.19
C GLU A 224 -9.44 3.62 -14.06
N PRO A 225 -9.96 4.49 -13.18
CA PRO A 225 -10.99 4.11 -12.22
C PRO A 225 -12.20 3.46 -12.91
N GLY A 226 -12.56 2.24 -12.48
CA GLY A 226 -13.63 1.44 -13.07
C GLY A 226 -13.27 0.66 -14.35
N GLU A 227 -12.03 0.76 -14.80
CA GLU A 227 -11.59 0.06 -16.01
C GLU A 227 -11.22 -1.41 -15.73
N ILE A 228 -11.54 -2.26 -16.71
CA ILE A 228 -11.02 -3.62 -16.83
C ILE A 228 -10.14 -3.68 -18.07
N VAL A 229 -8.86 -4.00 -17.89
CA VAL A 229 -7.90 -4.20 -18.99
C VAL A 229 -7.63 -5.69 -19.13
N VAL A 230 -7.84 -6.22 -20.34
CA VAL A 230 -7.65 -7.63 -20.68
C VAL A 230 -6.49 -7.75 -21.64
N ILE A 231 -5.55 -8.65 -21.33
CA ILE A 231 -4.42 -9.00 -22.20
C ILE A 231 -4.53 -10.48 -22.57
N ASP A 232 -4.57 -10.76 -23.85
CA ASP A 232 -4.53 -12.11 -24.40
C ASP A 232 -3.76 -12.11 -25.74
N GLU A 233 -3.83 -13.20 -26.49
CA GLU A 233 -3.14 -13.34 -27.79
C GLU A 233 -3.63 -12.34 -28.86
N SER A 234 -4.79 -11.71 -28.67
CA SER A 234 -5.27 -10.64 -29.56
C SER A 234 -4.73 -9.23 -29.17
N GLY A 235 -3.98 -9.14 -28.09
CA GLY A 235 -3.41 -7.89 -27.57
C GLY A 235 -4.14 -7.36 -26.35
N VAL A 236 -4.13 -6.03 -26.18
CA VAL A 236 -4.71 -5.31 -25.05
C VAL A 236 -6.12 -4.81 -25.41
N GLN A 237 -7.09 -5.12 -24.57
CA GLN A 237 -8.48 -4.68 -24.70
C GLN A 237 -8.91 -3.95 -23.42
N SER A 238 -9.68 -2.88 -23.54
CA SER A 238 -10.20 -2.08 -22.43
C SER A 238 -11.72 -2.17 -22.39
N ILE A 239 -12.30 -2.44 -21.20
CA ILE A 239 -13.73 -2.43 -20.93
C ILE A 239 -13.98 -1.32 -19.91
N ARG A 240 -14.81 -0.35 -20.23
CA ARG A 240 -15.01 0.91 -19.49
C ARG A 240 -16.42 1.07 -18.92
N THR A 241 -17.17 -0.02 -18.77
CA THR A 241 -18.56 0.00 -18.31
C THR A 241 -18.73 0.64 -16.93
N HIS A 242 -17.73 0.51 -16.05
CA HIS A 242 -17.76 1.07 -14.71
C HIS A 242 -16.99 2.40 -14.57
N CYS A 243 -16.42 2.94 -15.65
CA CYS A 243 -15.72 4.21 -15.66
C CYS A 243 -16.68 5.41 -15.57
N GLY A 244 -16.12 6.62 -15.33
CA GLY A 244 -16.85 7.88 -15.34
C GLY A 244 -17.42 8.30 -13.98
N GLN A 245 -17.16 7.55 -12.91
CA GLN A 245 -17.43 8.00 -11.55
C GLN A 245 -16.34 9.00 -11.10
N LYS A 246 -16.66 9.80 -10.07
CA LYS A 246 -15.68 10.72 -9.50
C LYS A 246 -14.55 9.91 -8.87
N SER A 247 -13.35 10.08 -9.39
CA SER A 247 -12.16 9.46 -8.83
C SER A 247 -11.85 9.98 -7.42
N SER A 248 -11.32 9.13 -6.56
CA SER A 248 -11.04 9.43 -5.16
C SER A 248 -9.87 8.60 -4.65
N MET A 249 -8.72 8.76 -5.29
CA MET A 249 -7.50 8.05 -4.92
C MET A 249 -7.08 8.34 -3.48
N CYS A 250 -6.54 7.38 -2.79
CA CYS A 250 -6.00 7.58 -1.45
C CYS A 250 -4.83 8.57 -1.49
N VAL A 251 -4.97 9.75 -0.87
CA VAL A 251 -3.90 10.76 -0.86
C VAL A 251 -2.67 10.27 -0.09
N PHE A 252 -2.85 9.31 0.81
CA PHE A 252 -1.77 8.76 1.63
C PHE A 252 -0.77 7.92 0.80
N GLU A 253 -1.14 7.50 -0.41
CA GLU A 253 -0.20 6.93 -1.38
C GLU A 253 0.97 7.90 -1.67
N PHE A 254 0.68 9.18 -1.86
CA PHE A 254 1.71 10.22 -2.07
C PHE A 254 2.48 10.58 -0.80
N ILE A 255 1.85 10.51 0.37
CA ILE A 255 2.48 10.88 1.64
C ILE A 255 3.44 9.78 2.11
N TYR A 256 3.01 8.52 2.04
CA TYR A 256 3.73 7.43 2.71
C TYR A 256 3.94 6.17 1.86
N PHE A 257 2.87 5.57 1.27
CA PHE A 257 2.95 4.22 0.75
C PHE A 257 3.85 4.08 -0.46
N ALA A 258 3.65 4.89 -1.48
CA ALA A 258 4.38 4.76 -2.73
C ALA A 258 5.86 5.10 -2.60
N ARG A 259 6.70 4.48 -3.40
CA ARG A 259 8.12 4.83 -3.49
C ARG A 259 8.29 6.21 -4.13
N PRO A 260 9.29 7.01 -3.68
CA PRO A 260 9.50 8.35 -4.23
C PRO A 260 9.76 8.39 -5.74
N ASP A 261 10.35 7.32 -6.28
CA ASP A 261 10.65 7.19 -7.72
C ASP A 261 9.43 6.76 -8.57
N SER A 262 8.29 6.47 -7.94
CA SER A 262 7.05 6.14 -8.66
C SER A 262 6.34 7.38 -9.21
N VAL A 263 5.64 7.17 -10.34
CA VAL A 263 4.68 8.10 -10.92
C VAL A 263 3.29 7.44 -10.85
N ILE A 264 2.31 8.16 -10.31
CA ILE A 264 0.94 7.67 -10.11
C ILE A 264 -0.03 8.76 -10.59
N GLU A 265 -1.00 8.41 -11.42
CA GLU A 265 -1.97 9.35 -12.01
C GLU A 265 -1.28 10.59 -12.63
N GLY A 266 -0.16 10.39 -13.29
CA GLY A 266 0.64 11.45 -13.91
C GLY A 266 1.48 12.30 -12.94
N ALA A 267 1.38 12.09 -11.62
CA ALA A 267 2.11 12.86 -10.62
C ALA A 267 3.31 12.07 -10.03
N SER A 268 4.47 12.72 -9.94
CA SER A 268 5.65 12.17 -9.25
C SER A 268 5.45 12.19 -7.74
N VAL A 269 5.62 11.05 -7.09
CA VAL A 269 5.56 10.91 -5.62
C VAL A 269 6.63 11.77 -4.94
N HIS A 270 7.85 11.78 -5.46
CA HIS A 270 8.94 12.64 -4.96
C HIS A 270 8.54 14.12 -4.97
N ARG A 271 8.02 14.62 -6.11
CA ARG A 271 7.58 16.02 -6.21
C ARG A 271 6.40 16.33 -5.27
N ALA A 272 5.48 15.40 -5.09
CA ALA A 272 4.37 15.57 -4.17
C ALA A 272 4.86 15.72 -2.72
N ARG A 273 5.82 14.92 -2.29
CA ARG A 273 6.43 15.03 -0.95
C ARG A 273 7.23 16.31 -0.77
N LEU A 274 8.02 16.74 -1.77
CA LEU A 274 8.66 18.06 -1.74
C LEU A 274 7.64 19.17 -1.52
N ARG A 275 6.52 19.11 -2.23
CA ARG A 275 5.44 20.12 -2.15
C ARG A 275 4.73 20.09 -0.80
N ALA A 276 4.55 18.90 -0.20
CA ALA A 276 4.04 18.79 1.17
C ALA A 276 4.92 19.54 2.18
N GLY A 277 6.23 19.39 2.05
CA GLY A 277 7.21 20.15 2.86
C GLY A 277 7.15 21.65 2.61
N HIS A 278 7.00 22.07 1.37
CA HIS A 278 6.81 23.47 1.00
C HIS A 278 5.58 24.08 1.70
N TYR A 279 4.42 23.42 1.60
CA TYR A 279 3.19 23.91 2.27
C TYR A 279 3.35 23.91 3.79
N LEU A 280 4.00 22.90 4.38
CA LEU A 280 4.27 22.88 5.82
C LEU A 280 5.10 24.09 6.28
N ALA A 281 6.09 24.53 5.49
CA ALA A 281 6.89 25.70 5.82
C ALA A 281 6.06 27.00 5.74
N LEU A 282 5.08 27.08 4.85
CA LEU A 282 4.18 28.23 4.75
C LEU A 282 3.12 28.24 5.88
N GLU A 283 2.55 27.09 6.21
CA GLU A 283 1.51 26.97 7.25
C GLU A 283 2.07 27.07 8.66
N HIS A 284 3.29 26.55 8.89
CA HIS A 284 3.89 26.45 10.22
C HIS A 284 5.33 26.94 10.23
N PRO A 285 5.57 28.23 9.92
CA PRO A 285 6.90 28.80 9.95
C PRO A 285 7.52 28.74 11.34
N VAL A 286 8.83 28.55 11.41
CA VAL A 286 9.57 28.49 12.68
C VAL A 286 11.02 28.92 12.46
N GLN A 287 11.64 29.47 13.51
CA GLN A 287 13.07 29.76 13.49
C GLN A 287 13.84 28.58 14.07
N ALA A 288 14.72 28.01 13.26
CA ALA A 288 15.53 26.86 13.63
C ALA A 288 16.88 26.89 12.87
N ASP A 289 17.77 25.99 13.26
CA ASP A 289 19.13 25.97 12.73
C ASP A 289 19.33 24.86 11.69
N VAL A 290 18.47 23.85 11.69
CA VAL A 290 18.54 22.73 10.74
C VAL A 290 17.18 22.06 10.56
N VAL A 291 16.88 21.64 9.33
CA VAL A 291 15.73 20.77 8.99
C VAL A 291 16.25 19.37 8.77
N ILE A 292 15.58 18.39 9.38
CA ILE A 292 15.87 16.95 9.21
C ILE A 292 14.59 16.19 8.92
N GLY A 293 14.68 15.06 8.19
CA GLY A 293 13.57 14.17 7.94
C GLY A 293 13.66 12.86 8.71
N CYS A 294 12.53 12.33 9.14
CA CYS A 294 12.44 10.97 9.65
C CYS A 294 12.53 9.98 8.47
N PRO A 295 13.49 9.05 8.43
CA PRO A 295 13.65 8.13 7.31
C PRO A 295 12.54 7.05 7.29
N ASP A 296 12.00 6.65 6.11
CA ASP A 296 12.42 7.13 4.78
C ASP A 296 11.42 8.19 4.24
N SER A 297 10.16 8.19 4.66
CA SER A 297 9.03 8.98 4.14
C SER A 297 9.15 10.50 4.39
N GLY A 298 9.74 10.91 5.51
CA GLY A 298 9.92 12.32 5.86
C GLY A 298 11.07 13.03 5.13
N LEU A 299 11.92 12.32 4.38
CA LEU A 299 13.15 12.92 3.81
C LEU A 299 12.84 13.94 2.71
N ASP A 300 11.97 13.59 1.76
CA ASP A 300 11.61 14.49 0.66
C ASP A 300 10.83 15.71 1.18
N ALA A 301 9.90 15.52 2.11
CA ALA A 301 9.17 16.62 2.72
C ALA A 301 10.10 17.54 3.52
N ALA A 302 11.11 16.99 4.19
CA ALA A 302 12.13 17.80 4.88
C ALA A 302 12.95 18.66 3.90
N LEU A 303 13.31 18.08 2.76
CA LEU A 303 14.00 18.83 1.71
C LEU A 303 13.12 19.98 1.18
N GLY A 304 11.83 19.70 0.91
CA GLY A 304 10.87 20.72 0.46
C GLY A 304 10.65 21.82 1.51
N PHE A 305 10.58 21.47 2.80
CA PHE A 305 10.49 22.44 3.89
C PHE A 305 11.74 23.33 3.97
N ALA A 306 12.94 22.73 3.87
CA ALA A 306 14.20 23.46 3.90
C ALA A 306 14.32 24.44 2.73
N GLN A 307 13.96 24.02 1.52
CA GLN A 307 13.97 24.88 0.32
C GLN A 307 13.05 26.10 0.48
N GLN A 308 11.85 25.90 1.06
CA GLN A 308 10.88 26.98 1.22
C GLN A 308 11.23 27.90 2.40
N SER A 309 11.68 27.35 3.52
CA SER A 309 11.97 28.14 4.72
C SER A 309 13.34 28.84 4.69
N GLY A 310 14.26 28.37 3.82
CA GLY A 310 15.65 28.83 3.81
C GLY A 310 16.51 28.26 4.95
N ILE A 311 15.95 27.42 5.83
CA ILE A 311 16.68 26.73 6.89
C ILE A 311 17.49 25.59 6.28
N PRO A 312 18.80 25.43 6.60
CA PRO A 312 19.63 24.38 6.02
C PRO A 312 19.07 22.97 6.26
N TYR A 313 19.08 22.11 5.23
CA TYR A 313 18.80 20.70 5.36
C TYR A 313 20.01 19.95 5.91
N GLY A 314 19.77 18.97 6.80
CA GLY A 314 20.81 18.12 7.35
C GLY A 314 20.36 16.65 7.48
N VAL A 315 21.30 15.72 7.47
CA VAL A 315 21.05 14.32 7.77
C VAL A 315 21.02 14.13 9.29
N GLY A 316 19.80 14.09 9.86
CA GLY A 316 19.61 13.97 11.31
C GLY A 316 19.57 12.54 11.82
N PHE A 317 19.30 11.57 10.93
CA PHE A 317 19.21 10.16 11.28
C PHE A 317 19.89 9.26 10.27
N VAL A 318 20.39 8.12 10.77
CA VAL A 318 20.84 6.99 9.96
C VAL A 318 19.96 5.77 10.30
N LYS A 319 19.31 5.22 9.30
CA LYS A 319 18.51 3.98 9.41
C LYS A 319 19.40 2.78 9.10
N ASN A 320 19.43 1.80 10.01
CA ASN A 320 20.11 0.54 9.75
C ASN A 320 19.25 -0.31 8.78
N ARG A 321 19.70 -0.43 7.53
CA ARG A 321 19.01 -1.15 6.46
C ARG A 321 19.15 -2.66 6.54
N TYR A 322 20.07 -3.17 7.37
CA TYR A 322 20.32 -4.61 7.53
C TYR A 322 19.40 -5.27 8.56
N ILE A 323 18.59 -4.49 9.28
CA ILE A 323 17.65 -5.00 10.27
C ILE A 323 16.26 -5.01 9.66
N GLY A 324 15.75 -6.21 9.31
CA GLY A 324 14.39 -6.42 8.85
C GLY A 324 13.34 -6.19 9.96
N ARG A 325 12.06 -6.12 9.59
CA ARG A 325 10.94 -6.02 10.55
C ARG A 325 10.72 -7.31 11.35
N THR A 326 11.18 -8.43 10.86
CA THR A 326 11.08 -9.77 11.47
C THR A 326 11.96 -9.98 12.70
N PHE A 327 12.71 -8.98 13.15
CA PHE A 327 13.48 -9.09 14.39
C PHE A 327 12.54 -9.12 15.61
N ILE A 328 11.95 -10.29 15.86
CA ILE A 328 11.06 -10.56 17.00
C ILE A 328 11.93 -10.66 18.25
N GLN A 329 11.71 -9.76 19.22
CA GLN A 329 12.38 -9.84 20.51
C GLN A 329 11.40 -10.29 21.60
N PRO A 330 11.77 -11.29 22.40
CA PRO A 330 10.86 -11.94 23.35
C PRO A 330 10.53 -11.11 24.59
N THR A 331 11.26 -10.03 24.90
CA THR A 331 11.05 -9.25 26.14
C THR A 331 10.81 -7.76 25.91
N GLN A 332 10.07 -7.12 26.81
CA GLN A 332 9.71 -5.70 26.73
C GLN A 332 10.93 -4.75 26.80
N GLY A 333 11.96 -5.07 27.60
CA GLY A 333 13.20 -4.30 27.67
C GLY A 333 14.05 -4.38 26.39
N MET A 334 13.97 -5.50 25.66
CA MET A 334 14.62 -5.63 24.35
C MET A 334 13.90 -4.84 23.25
N ARG A 335 12.58 -4.63 23.37
CA ARG A 335 11.79 -3.80 22.41
C ARG A 335 12.14 -2.32 22.48
N GLU A 336 12.57 -1.80 23.64
CA GLU A 336 13.06 -0.43 23.78
C GLU A 336 14.44 -0.25 23.12
N ASN A 337 15.31 -1.27 23.18
CA ASN A 337 16.58 -1.26 22.50
C ASN A 337 16.45 -1.45 20.97
N SER A 338 15.36 -2.06 20.49
CA SER A 338 15.15 -2.32 19.05
C SER A 338 15.02 -1.04 18.21
N VAL A 339 14.50 0.05 18.78
CA VAL A 339 14.43 1.35 18.09
C VAL A 339 15.82 1.95 17.95
N LYS A 340 16.66 1.87 18.99
CA LYS A 340 18.05 2.34 18.96
C LYS A 340 18.91 1.61 17.93
N ILE A 341 18.62 0.32 17.70
CA ILE A 341 19.35 -0.47 16.71
C ILE A 341 18.91 -0.13 15.28
N LYS A 342 17.63 0.28 15.08
CA LYS A 342 17.08 0.61 13.77
C LYS A 342 17.33 2.05 13.32
N LEU A 343 17.35 2.99 14.25
CA LEU A 343 17.46 4.42 13.95
C LEU A 343 18.40 5.10 14.93
N ASN A 344 19.45 5.73 14.43
CA ASN A 344 20.41 6.49 15.22
C ASN A 344 20.41 7.96 14.82
N ALA A 345 20.38 8.85 15.81
CA ALA A 345 20.54 10.29 15.55
C ALA A 345 22.01 10.62 15.26
N VAL A 346 22.24 11.53 14.31
CA VAL A 346 23.56 12.06 13.96
C VAL A 346 23.84 13.27 14.86
N SER A 347 24.57 13.06 15.95
CA SER A 347 24.83 14.10 16.95
C SER A 347 25.51 15.34 16.36
N GLU A 348 26.43 15.19 15.40
CA GLU A 348 27.10 16.30 14.73
C GLU A 348 26.11 17.25 14.03
N THR A 349 25.02 16.70 13.51
CA THR A 349 23.98 17.48 12.84
C THR A 349 23.09 18.25 13.82
N VAL A 350 22.79 17.67 15.01
CA VAL A 350 21.70 18.17 15.88
C VAL A 350 22.17 18.77 17.21
N LYS A 351 23.38 18.46 17.66
CA LYS A 351 23.88 18.90 18.99
C LYS A 351 23.96 20.43 19.09
N GLY A 352 23.32 20.97 20.12
CA GLY A 352 23.27 22.41 20.40
C GLY A 352 22.40 23.22 19.45
N LYS A 353 21.61 22.56 18.59
CA LYS A 353 20.77 23.19 17.55
C LYS A 353 19.29 23.10 17.86
N ARG A 354 18.53 24.07 17.35
CA ARG A 354 17.08 24.04 17.19
C ARG A 354 16.78 23.29 15.91
N VAL A 355 16.01 22.21 16.02
CA VAL A 355 15.79 21.25 14.93
C VAL A 355 14.33 21.30 14.46
N VAL A 356 14.12 21.42 13.15
CA VAL A 356 12.83 21.08 12.54
C VAL A 356 12.88 19.62 12.14
N LEU A 357 12.02 18.79 12.76
CA LEU A 357 11.85 17.38 12.43
C LEU A 357 10.62 17.20 11.58
N ILE A 358 10.80 16.68 10.35
CA ILE A 358 9.69 16.35 9.45
C ILE A 358 9.42 14.86 9.49
N ASP A 359 8.14 14.49 9.67
CA ASP A 359 7.65 13.11 9.59
C ASP A 359 6.36 13.06 8.76
N ASP A 360 5.93 11.86 8.35
CA ASP A 360 4.73 11.69 7.51
C ASP A 360 3.42 11.82 8.31
N SER A 361 3.36 11.23 9.51
CA SER A 361 2.11 11.08 10.25
C SER A 361 2.30 10.80 11.76
N ILE A 362 1.27 11.08 12.55
CA ILE A 362 1.15 10.68 13.95
C ILE A 362 -0.19 9.96 14.15
N VAL A 363 -0.15 8.68 14.58
CA VAL A 363 -1.35 7.89 14.88
C VAL A 363 -1.58 7.83 16.40
N ARG A 364 -0.66 7.19 17.15
CA ARG A 364 -0.71 7.04 18.60
C ARG A 364 0.33 7.88 19.35
N GLY A 365 1.28 8.50 18.65
CA GLY A 365 2.36 9.32 19.20
C GLY A 365 3.52 8.56 19.85
N THR A 366 3.42 7.25 20.05
CA THR A 366 4.47 6.46 20.74
C THR A 366 5.79 6.41 19.99
N THR A 367 5.75 6.30 18.66
CA THR A 367 6.94 6.30 17.80
C THR A 367 7.58 7.67 17.76
N SER A 368 6.77 8.72 17.55
CA SER A 368 7.22 10.11 17.53
C SER A 368 7.93 10.48 18.83
N ALA A 369 7.36 10.09 19.99
CA ALA A 369 7.98 10.31 21.30
C ALA A 369 9.36 9.62 21.42
N LYS A 370 9.54 8.42 20.85
CA LYS A 370 10.83 7.73 20.84
C LYS A 370 11.86 8.43 19.94
N VAL A 371 11.44 8.87 18.77
CA VAL A 371 12.30 9.61 17.83
C VAL A 371 12.74 10.94 18.44
N VAL A 372 11.83 11.67 19.09
CA VAL A 372 12.14 12.92 19.82
C VAL A 372 13.14 12.67 20.94
N LYS A 373 12.98 11.61 21.73
CA LYS A 373 13.94 11.23 22.77
C LYS A 373 15.33 10.96 22.21
N LEU A 374 15.47 10.34 21.04
CA LEU A 374 16.76 10.13 20.39
C LEU A 374 17.45 11.45 20.06
N LEU A 375 16.72 12.45 19.53
CA LEU A 375 17.26 13.77 19.21
C LEU A 375 17.66 14.54 20.48
N ARG A 376 16.84 14.49 21.55
CA ARG A 376 17.18 15.10 22.84
C ARG A 376 18.48 14.51 23.42
N HIS A 377 18.61 13.17 23.38
CA HIS A 377 19.84 12.50 23.83
C HIS A 377 21.06 12.85 22.96
N ALA A 378 20.86 13.11 21.67
CA ALA A 378 21.91 13.56 20.75
C ALA A 378 22.27 15.04 20.95
N GLY A 379 21.56 15.77 21.84
CA GLY A 379 21.87 17.13 22.24
C GLY A 379 21.11 18.25 21.52
N ALA A 380 19.99 17.94 20.85
CA ALA A 380 19.11 18.98 20.29
C ALA A 380 18.52 19.85 21.41
N THR A 381 18.58 21.18 21.25
CA THR A 381 18.12 22.16 22.24
C THR A 381 16.63 22.42 22.13
N GLU A 382 16.12 22.53 20.90
CA GLU A 382 14.70 22.64 20.58
C GLU A 382 14.35 21.66 19.46
N ILE A 383 13.11 21.13 19.48
CA ILE A 383 12.60 20.24 18.44
C ILE A 383 11.22 20.72 18.02
N HIS A 384 11.09 21.15 16.78
CA HIS A 384 9.86 21.59 16.16
C HIS A 384 9.41 20.53 15.17
N MET A 385 8.36 19.76 15.52
CA MET A 385 7.89 18.68 14.65
C MET A 385 6.85 19.18 13.65
N ARG A 386 6.98 18.76 12.40
CA ARG A 386 6.05 19.08 11.31
C ARG A 386 5.67 17.80 10.60
N ILE A 387 4.37 17.60 10.44
CA ILE A 387 3.78 16.36 9.92
C ILE A 387 3.18 16.64 8.54
N SER A 388 3.64 15.89 7.53
CA SER A 388 3.24 16.09 6.13
C SER A 388 1.85 15.53 5.79
N SER A 389 1.10 15.05 6.78
CA SER A 389 -0.33 14.74 6.69
C SER A 389 -1.15 15.59 7.66
N PRO A 390 -2.48 15.71 7.44
CA PRO A 390 -3.40 16.15 8.47
C PRO A 390 -3.48 15.14 9.63
N PRO A 391 -4.04 15.53 10.81
CA PRO A 391 -4.28 14.61 11.89
C PRO A 391 -5.25 13.48 11.50
N PHE A 392 -4.96 12.24 11.90
CA PHE A 392 -5.92 11.14 11.77
C PHE A 392 -7.02 11.25 12.81
N ILE A 393 -8.26 11.38 12.35
CA ILE A 393 -9.47 11.46 13.20
C ILE A 393 -10.48 10.34 12.94
N SER A 394 -10.28 9.57 11.90
CA SER A 394 -11.14 8.45 11.51
C SER A 394 -10.33 7.26 11.02
N GLU A 395 -10.92 6.07 11.16
CA GLU A 395 -10.38 4.83 10.59
C GLU A 395 -10.44 4.81 9.07
N CYS A 396 -9.72 3.89 8.43
CA CYS A 396 -9.79 3.69 7.00
C CYS A 396 -10.59 2.42 6.67
N PHE A 397 -11.53 2.54 5.71
CA PHE A 397 -12.35 1.43 5.21
C PHE A 397 -11.81 0.82 3.90
N PHE A 398 -10.79 1.44 3.30
CA PHE A 398 -10.33 1.17 1.94
C PHE A 398 -8.94 0.53 1.86
N GLY A 399 -8.46 -0.05 2.98
CA GLY A 399 -7.28 -0.92 2.97
C GLY A 399 -6.08 -0.39 3.76
N THR A 400 -6.08 0.85 4.28
CA THR A 400 -5.03 1.32 5.19
C THR A 400 -5.30 0.84 6.62
N ASP A 401 -4.32 0.22 7.28
CA ASP A 401 -4.44 -0.19 8.68
C ASP A 401 -4.31 1.01 9.62
N ILE A 402 -5.33 1.85 9.65
CA ILE A 402 -5.49 2.93 10.64
C ILE A 402 -6.29 2.37 11.81
N ASP A 403 -5.83 2.64 13.01
CA ASP A 403 -6.46 2.17 14.24
C ASP A 403 -7.90 2.68 14.42
N SER A 404 -8.64 2.04 15.31
CA SER A 404 -9.98 2.50 15.71
C SER A 404 -9.93 3.92 16.28
N LYS A 405 -11.02 4.68 16.14
CA LYS A 405 -11.11 6.08 16.56
C LYS A 405 -10.65 6.32 18.00
N GLU A 406 -10.92 5.35 18.89
CA GLU A 406 -10.54 5.42 20.32
C GLU A 406 -9.02 5.39 20.53
N ASN A 407 -8.25 4.91 19.56
CA ASN A 407 -6.80 4.80 19.66
C ASN A 407 -6.04 5.90 18.93
N LEU A 408 -6.75 6.74 18.18
CA LEU A 408 -6.16 7.89 17.48
C LEU A 408 -5.90 9.02 18.48
N ILE A 409 -4.64 9.46 18.58
CA ILE A 409 -4.24 10.49 19.55
C ILE A 409 -4.96 11.82 19.31
N ALA A 410 -5.19 12.18 18.03
CA ALA A 410 -5.86 13.43 17.65
C ALA A 410 -7.37 13.48 17.99
N ASN A 411 -7.97 12.34 18.34
CA ASN A 411 -9.35 12.31 18.84
C ASN A 411 -9.45 12.56 20.35
N LYS A 412 -8.33 12.47 21.08
CA LYS A 412 -8.28 12.59 22.53
C LYS A 412 -7.62 13.87 23.00
N HIS A 413 -6.75 14.43 22.17
CA HIS A 413 -5.85 15.50 22.56
C HIS A 413 -5.78 16.60 21.50
N SER A 414 -5.67 17.84 21.93
CA SER A 414 -5.36 18.98 21.06
C SER A 414 -3.92 18.88 20.53
N VAL A 415 -3.59 19.66 19.50
CA VAL A 415 -2.22 19.68 18.93
C VAL A 415 -1.18 20.05 19.98
N GLU A 416 -1.52 21.00 20.88
CA GLU A 416 -0.66 21.45 21.98
C GLU A 416 -0.47 20.35 23.04
N GLU A 417 -1.49 19.56 23.32
CA GLU A 417 -1.40 18.41 24.23
C GLU A 417 -0.57 17.29 23.60
N ILE A 418 -0.77 17.00 22.31
CA ILE A 418 0.04 16.04 21.56
C ILE A 418 1.52 16.45 21.59
N ALA A 419 1.82 17.73 21.34
CA ALA A 419 3.20 18.26 21.42
C ALA A 419 3.85 17.97 22.77
N LYS A 420 3.11 18.17 23.87
CA LYS A 420 3.58 17.86 25.24
C LYS A 420 3.78 16.35 25.44
N ILE A 421 2.85 15.53 24.97
CA ILE A 421 2.92 14.05 25.10
C ILE A 421 4.14 13.50 24.38
N ILE A 422 4.44 13.96 23.15
CA ILE A 422 5.59 13.49 22.36
C ILE A 422 6.90 14.20 22.76
N GLY A 423 6.85 15.31 23.51
CA GLY A 423 8.01 16.01 24.06
C GLY A 423 8.71 16.99 23.10
N VAL A 424 7.94 17.60 22.19
CA VAL A 424 8.43 18.62 21.25
C VAL A 424 8.06 20.04 21.72
N ASP A 425 8.82 21.03 21.25
CA ASP A 425 8.61 22.44 21.59
C ASP A 425 7.49 23.06 20.75
N SER A 426 7.25 22.57 19.53
CA SER A 426 6.07 22.88 18.74
C SER A 426 5.71 21.77 17.78
N LEU A 427 4.41 21.65 17.46
CA LEU A 427 3.85 20.67 16.52
C LEU A 427 2.98 21.39 15.50
N GLY A 428 3.10 20.99 14.22
CA GLY A 428 2.22 21.44 13.15
C GLY A 428 1.92 20.31 12.17
N PHE A 429 0.67 20.22 11.74
CA PHE A 429 0.19 19.26 10.74
C PHE A 429 -0.14 19.99 9.45
N LEU A 430 0.13 19.37 8.30
CA LEU A 430 -0.34 19.88 7.03
C LEU A 430 -1.87 19.96 7.00
N SER A 431 -2.41 21.06 6.50
CA SER A 431 -3.86 21.22 6.41
C SER A 431 -4.48 20.27 5.38
N THR A 432 -5.78 19.94 5.57
CA THR A 432 -6.53 19.15 4.60
C THR A 432 -6.65 19.85 3.24
N ASP A 433 -6.68 21.18 3.23
CA ASP A 433 -6.75 21.97 2.00
C ASP A 433 -5.45 21.93 1.20
N SER A 434 -4.32 21.80 1.86
CA SER A 434 -3.00 21.70 1.22
C SER A 434 -2.65 20.28 0.83
N VAL A 435 -3.04 19.28 1.62
CA VAL A 435 -2.72 17.88 1.33
C VAL A 435 -3.29 17.40 -0.01
N VAL A 436 -4.45 17.88 -0.41
CA VAL A 436 -5.03 17.54 -1.73
C VAL A 436 -4.35 18.23 -2.91
N LYS A 437 -3.46 19.19 -2.65
CA LYS A 437 -2.71 19.96 -3.66
C LYS A 437 -1.27 19.46 -3.84
N ILE A 438 -0.81 18.52 -3.01
CA ILE A 438 0.59 18.05 -3.10
C ILE A 438 0.89 17.37 -4.44
N ALA A 439 -0.06 16.63 -4.99
CA ALA A 439 0.04 15.97 -6.30
C ALA A 439 -0.65 16.84 -7.39
N GLU A 440 -0.07 17.99 -7.69
CA GLU A 440 -0.64 19.04 -8.55
C GLU A 440 -1.02 18.58 -9.96
N ASN A 441 -0.30 17.61 -10.51
CA ASN A 441 -0.53 17.11 -11.87
C ASN A 441 -1.28 15.76 -11.87
N ALA A 442 -1.85 15.34 -10.74
CA ALA A 442 -2.63 14.12 -10.73
C ALA A 442 -3.98 14.33 -11.42
N ASP A 443 -4.28 13.47 -12.37
CA ASP A 443 -5.55 13.48 -13.11
C ASP A 443 -6.69 12.82 -12.30
N CYS A 444 -6.69 12.99 -10.96
CA CYS A 444 -7.67 12.34 -10.08
C CYS A 444 -8.08 13.24 -8.90
N GLY A 445 -9.24 12.93 -8.30
CA GLY A 445 -9.61 13.43 -6.99
C GLY A 445 -8.99 12.58 -5.86
N PHE A 446 -9.07 13.07 -4.62
CA PHE A 446 -8.47 12.39 -3.48
C PHE A 446 -9.48 12.00 -2.41
N CYS A 447 -9.30 10.81 -1.83
CA CYS A 447 -9.91 10.40 -0.58
C CYS A 447 -9.11 10.96 0.60
N THR A 448 -9.79 11.66 1.50
CA THR A 448 -9.26 12.20 2.76
C THR A 448 -10.08 11.73 3.96
N GLY A 449 -10.79 10.60 3.83
CA GLY A 449 -11.75 10.13 4.83
C GLY A 449 -11.14 9.93 6.22
N CYS A 450 -9.91 9.43 6.30
CA CYS A 450 -9.18 9.26 7.56
C CYS A 450 -8.84 10.59 8.28
N PHE A 451 -8.81 11.71 7.56
CA PHE A 451 -8.54 13.05 8.08
C PHE A 451 -9.81 13.87 8.33
N THR A 452 -10.92 13.55 7.67
CA THR A 452 -12.14 14.37 7.67
C THR A 452 -13.36 13.65 8.20
N GLY A 453 -13.34 12.32 8.30
CA GLY A 453 -14.51 11.49 8.57
C GLY A 453 -15.55 11.45 7.44
N LYS A 454 -15.22 12.05 6.27
CA LYS A 454 -16.08 12.07 5.09
C LYS A 454 -15.50 11.17 4.00
N TYR A 455 -16.22 10.12 3.64
CA TYR A 455 -15.77 9.13 2.67
C TYR A 455 -16.44 9.34 1.31
N PRO A 456 -15.75 8.96 0.19
CA PRO A 456 -16.29 9.13 -1.16
C PRO A 456 -17.51 8.26 -1.48
N ILE A 457 -17.69 7.17 -0.75
CA ILE A 457 -18.83 6.25 -0.84
C ILE A 457 -19.36 5.96 0.56
N ASP A 458 -20.60 5.48 0.64
CA ASP A 458 -21.20 5.07 1.91
C ASP A 458 -20.39 3.92 2.54
N VAL A 459 -19.99 4.10 3.79
CA VAL A 459 -19.25 3.13 4.57
C VAL A 459 -20.10 2.62 5.73
N PRO A 460 -19.93 1.37 6.18
CA PRO A 460 -20.60 0.86 7.37
C PRO A 460 -20.12 1.62 8.62
N ASN A 461 -20.97 1.68 9.66
CA ASN A 461 -20.62 2.36 10.91
C ASN A 461 -19.42 1.74 11.62
N GLU A 462 -19.24 0.43 11.49
CA GLU A 462 -18.12 -0.32 12.04
C GLU A 462 -17.77 -1.48 11.10
N ILE A 463 -16.47 -1.73 10.89
CA ILE A 463 -15.96 -2.98 10.32
C ILE A 463 -15.08 -3.63 11.39
N PRO A 464 -15.49 -4.75 11.99
CA PRO A 464 -14.62 -5.49 12.88
C PRO A 464 -13.33 -5.89 12.12
N LYS A 465 -12.16 -5.59 12.67
CA LYS A 465 -10.86 -6.01 12.07
C LYS A 465 -10.78 -7.54 11.96
N ASP A 466 -11.36 -8.24 12.93
CA ASP A 466 -11.43 -9.70 13.01
C ASP A 466 -12.75 -10.26 12.46
N LYS A 467 -13.32 -9.58 11.47
CA LYS A 467 -14.67 -9.88 10.93
C LYS A 467 -14.91 -11.33 10.50
N PHE A 468 -13.86 -12.11 10.28
CA PHE A 468 -13.95 -13.52 9.90
C PHE A 468 -13.36 -14.49 10.94
N GLU A 469 -12.98 -14.00 12.12
CA GLU A 469 -12.27 -14.76 13.15
C GLU A 469 -12.97 -14.68 14.52
N MET A 470 -14.29 -14.54 14.52
CA MET A 470 -15.08 -14.56 15.76
C MET A 470 -14.90 -15.93 16.45
N LYS A 471 -14.47 -15.90 17.72
CA LYS A 471 -14.58 -17.07 18.60
C LYS A 471 -16.07 -17.24 18.92
N PHE A 472 -16.53 -18.48 18.86
CA PHE A 472 -17.83 -18.81 19.43
C PHE A 472 -17.69 -18.65 20.94
N ASP A 473 -18.49 -17.76 21.54
CA ASP A 473 -18.65 -17.73 22.98
C ASP A 473 -19.32 -19.04 23.38
N GLU A 474 -18.68 -19.81 24.30
CA GLU A 474 -19.22 -21.04 24.88
C GLU A 474 -20.45 -20.75 25.76
#